data_5c9cacd80d69123deaf3fda174bbd40a
#
_entry.id   5c9cacd80d69123deaf3fda174bbd40a
#
_cell.length_a   1.000
_cell.length_b   1.000
_cell.length_c   1.000
_cell.angle_alpha   90.00
_cell.angle_beta   90.00
_cell.angle_gamma   90.00
#
_symmetry.space_group_name_H-M   'P 1'
#
loop_
_entity.id
_entity.type
_entity.pdbx_description
1 polymer ?
#
loop_
_entity_poly.entity_id
_entity_poly.type
_entity_poly.pdbx_seq_one_letter_code
_entity_poly.pdbx_strand_id
1 'polypeptide(L)'
;MAVADWETFITQTDGRMAEVRKGAPDTAKGFAALAAGAMKDGALDAKTKELIALAIGITARCDGCLAYHARASARLGASREEILEVIGVAIYMGGGPSMIYGSEALAAFDGLTASD
;
A
#
# COMPACT_ATOMS: atom_id res chain seq x y z
N MET A 1 13.30 -3.16 10.13
CA MET A 1 14.35 -3.13 9.12
C MET A 1 13.84 -2.42 7.87
N ALA A 2 14.60 -1.48 7.34
CA ALA A 2 14.20 -0.74 6.15
C ALA A 2 14.21 -1.63 4.92
N VAL A 3 13.26 -1.40 4.01
CA VAL A 3 13.20 -2.11 2.74
C VAL A 3 14.18 -1.42 1.78
N ALA A 4 15.16 -2.18 1.26
CA ALA A 4 16.20 -1.64 0.39
C ALA A 4 15.74 -1.57 -1.07
N ASP A 5 14.89 -2.50 -1.51
CA ASP A 5 14.43 -2.62 -2.90
C ASP A 5 12.96 -3.03 -2.89
N TRP A 6 12.09 -2.11 -3.26
CA TRP A 6 10.65 -2.32 -3.19
C TRP A 6 10.15 -3.33 -4.23
N GLU A 7 10.79 -3.40 -5.41
CA GLU A 7 10.45 -4.39 -6.43
C GLU A 7 10.74 -5.80 -5.93
N THR A 8 11.92 -6.01 -5.35
CA THR A 8 12.31 -7.30 -4.77
C THR A 8 11.39 -7.65 -3.60
N PHE A 9 11.07 -6.66 -2.76
CA PHE A 9 10.16 -6.86 -1.63
C PHE A 9 8.81 -7.39 -2.09
N ILE A 10 8.23 -6.79 -3.14
CA ILE A 10 6.94 -7.22 -3.69
C ILE A 10 7.05 -8.64 -4.24
N THR A 11 8.09 -8.94 -5.00
CA THR A 11 8.29 -10.28 -5.57
C THR A 11 8.34 -11.36 -4.48
N GLN A 12 9.11 -11.09 -3.43
CA GLN A 12 9.23 -12.03 -2.31
C GLN A 12 7.92 -12.18 -1.55
N THR A 13 7.22 -11.06 -1.32
CA THR A 13 5.94 -11.07 -0.60
C THR A 13 4.87 -11.80 -1.40
N ASP A 14 4.81 -11.59 -2.72
CA ASP A 14 3.91 -12.31 -3.61
C ASP A 14 4.12 -13.83 -3.48
N GLY A 15 5.38 -14.26 -3.44
CA GLY A 15 5.73 -15.67 -3.28
C GLY A 15 5.25 -16.24 -1.96
N ARG A 16 5.43 -15.48 -0.87
CA ARG A 16 4.96 -15.90 0.46
C ARG A 16 3.43 -15.97 0.51
N MET A 17 2.75 -14.98 -0.08
CA MET A 17 1.29 -14.96 -0.12
C MET A 17 0.73 -16.09 -0.99
N ALA A 18 1.45 -16.50 -2.03
CA ALA A 18 1.05 -17.64 -2.84
C ALA A 18 0.99 -18.92 -1.99
N GLU A 19 1.92 -19.09 -1.04
CA GLU A 19 1.89 -20.24 -0.13
C GLU A 19 0.70 -20.19 0.82
N VAL A 20 0.30 -19.02 1.27
CA VAL A 20 -0.91 -18.84 2.08
C VAL A 20 -2.14 -19.23 1.27
N ARG A 21 -2.22 -18.79 0.00
CA ARG A 21 -3.35 -19.16 -0.88
C ARG A 21 -3.45 -20.67 -1.08
N LYS A 22 -2.33 -21.35 -1.17
CA LYS A 22 -2.31 -22.82 -1.32
C LYS A 22 -2.77 -23.51 -0.03
N GLY A 23 -2.31 -23.01 1.13
CA GLY A 23 -2.57 -23.65 2.41
C GLY A 23 -3.92 -23.28 3.04
N ALA A 24 -4.45 -22.10 2.70
CA ALA A 24 -5.71 -21.58 3.24
C ALA A 24 -6.57 -20.97 2.12
N PRO A 25 -6.98 -21.81 1.14
CA PRO A 25 -7.64 -21.30 -0.07
C PRO A 25 -8.96 -20.59 0.19
N ASP A 26 -9.77 -21.09 1.12
CA ASP A 26 -11.07 -20.47 1.41
C ASP A 26 -10.90 -19.11 2.07
N THR A 27 -9.95 -19.01 2.99
CA THR A 27 -9.63 -17.73 3.66
C THR A 27 -9.13 -16.71 2.64
N ALA A 28 -8.19 -17.13 1.78
CA ALA A 28 -7.62 -16.26 0.76
C ALA A 28 -8.69 -15.77 -0.23
N LYS A 29 -9.60 -16.66 -0.62
CA LYS A 29 -10.71 -16.34 -1.51
C LYS A 29 -11.66 -15.33 -0.88
N GLY A 30 -11.97 -15.51 0.42
CA GLY A 30 -12.80 -14.56 1.16
C GLY A 30 -12.17 -13.19 1.26
N PHE A 31 -10.87 -13.15 1.53
CA PHE A 31 -10.13 -11.90 1.60
C PHE A 31 -10.11 -11.18 0.24
N ALA A 32 -9.90 -11.94 -0.85
CA ALA A 32 -9.90 -11.35 -2.20
C ALA A 32 -11.27 -10.75 -2.53
N ALA A 33 -12.36 -11.43 -2.15
CA ALA A 33 -13.72 -10.92 -2.36
C ALA A 33 -13.98 -9.65 -1.53
N LEU A 34 -13.50 -9.64 -0.28
CA LEU A 34 -13.60 -8.46 0.59
C LEU A 34 -12.86 -7.28 -0.05
N ALA A 35 -11.63 -7.49 -0.50
CA ALA A 35 -10.82 -6.43 -1.12
C ALA A 35 -11.51 -5.89 -2.37
N ALA A 36 -12.00 -6.76 -3.23
CA ALA A 36 -12.68 -6.35 -4.47
C ALA A 36 -13.92 -5.50 -4.16
N GLY A 37 -14.70 -5.89 -3.16
CA GLY A 37 -15.88 -5.12 -2.77
C GLY A 37 -15.55 -3.78 -2.18
N ALA A 38 -14.51 -3.73 -1.32
CA ALA A 38 -14.13 -2.51 -0.63
C ALA A 38 -13.50 -1.47 -1.57
N MET A 39 -12.75 -1.94 -2.57
CA MET A 39 -11.91 -1.07 -3.39
C MET A 39 -12.53 -0.67 -4.75
N LYS A 40 -13.72 -1.15 -5.07
CA LYS A 40 -14.35 -0.76 -6.35
C LYS A 40 -14.80 0.70 -6.32
N ASP A 41 -14.90 1.32 -7.50
CA ASP A 41 -15.41 2.69 -7.61
C ASP A 41 -16.84 2.79 -7.07
N GLY A 42 -17.09 3.87 -6.35
CA GLY A 42 -18.40 4.18 -5.80
C GLY A 42 -18.49 5.67 -5.56
N ALA A 43 -19.06 6.10 -4.45
CA ALA A 43 -19.06 7.51 -4.06
C ALA A 43 -17.62 8.05 -3.98
N LEU A 44 -16.67 7.19 -3.59
CA LEU A 44 -15.25 7.47 -3.67
C LEU A 44 -14.68 6.66 -4.82
N ASP A 45 -13.80 7.26 -5.61
CA ASP A 45 -13.17 6.54 -6.71
C ASP A 45 -12.04 5.63 -6.19
N ALA A 46 -11.56 4.74 -7.06
CA ALA A 46 -10.54 3.76 -6.71
C ALA A 46 -9.24 4.45 -6.27
N LYS A 47 -8.84 5.54 -6.93
CA LYS A 47 -7.62 6.27 -6.55
C LYS A 47 -7.73 6.80 -5.11
N THR A 48 -8.84 7.41 -4.77
CA THR A 48 -9.07 7.91 -3.41
C THR A 48 -9.02 6.78 -2.39
N LYS A 49 -9.61 5.63 -2.72
CA LYS A 49 -9.58 4.48 -1.83
C LYS A 49 -8.17 3.92 -1.63
N GLU A 50 -7.36 3.91 -2.70
CA GLU A 50 -5.95 3.48 -2.55
C GLU A 50 -5.16 4.44 -1.68
N LEU A 51 -5.41 5.74 -1.80
CA LEU A 51 -4.75 6.74 -0.96
C LEU A 51 -5.15 6.58 0.52
N ILE A 52 -6.42 6.27 0.77
CA ILE A 52 -6.91 5.97 2.13
C ILE A 52 -6.21 4.72 2.67
N ALA A 53 -6.12 3.67 1.86
CA ALA A 53 -5.47 2.42 2.25
C ALA A 53 -4.00 2.65 2.57
N LEU A 54 -3.32 3.49 1.78
CA LEU A 54 -1.92 3.85 2.02
C LEU A 54 -1.76 4.56 3.37
N ALA A 55 -2.63 5.52 3.68
CA ALA A 55 -2.58 6.24 4.95
C ALA A 55 -2.74 5.29 6.14
N ILE A 56 -3.71 4.37 6.04
CA ILE A 56 -3.95 3.37 7.08
C ILE A 56 -2.75 2.44 7.21
N GLY A 57 -2.16 2.02 6.08
CA GLY A 57 -0.97 1.17 6.07
C GLY A 57 0.22 1.82 6.77
N ILE A 58 0.38 3.13 6.59
CA ILE A 58 1.43 3.91 7.28
C ILE A 58 1.22 3.84 8.79
N THR A 59 0.03 4.13 9.27
CA THR A 59 -0.27 4.14 10.71
C THR A 59 -0.27 2.73 11.30
N ALA A 60 -0.61 1.72 10.51
CA ALA A 60 -0.57 0.32 10.92
C ALA A 60 0.84 -0.27 10.85
N ARG A 61 1.81 0.47 10.33
CA ARG A 61 3.22 0.05 10.21
C ARG A 61 3.36 -1.24 9.40
N CYS A 62 2.74 -1.23 8.22
CA CYS A 62 2.64 -2.42 7.37
C CYS A 62 3.42 -2.21 6.08
N ASP A 63 4.65 -2.76 6.00
CA ASP A 63 5.50 -2.62 4.83
C ASP A 63 4.82 -3.12 3.55
N GLY A 64 4.11 -4.25 3.64
CA GLY A 64 3.35 -4.79 2.51
C GLY A 64 2.29 -3.82 2.03
N CYS A 65 1.57 -3.20 2.96
CA CYS A 65 0.54 -2.22 2.64
C CYS A 65 1.16 -1.00 1.95
N LEU A 66 2.31 -0.53 2.43
CA LEU A 66 3.02 0.60 1.80
C LEU A 66 3.36 0.26 0.36
N ALA A 67 3.93 -0.92 0.13
CA ALA A 67 4.36 -1.33 -1.22
C ALA A 67 3.18 -1.47 -2.17
N TYR A 68 2.18 -2.26 -1.80
CA TYR A 68 1.06 -2.56 -2.70
C TYR A 68 0.18 -1.34 -2.95
N HIS A 69 -0.10 -0.54 -1.93
CA HIS A 69 -0.98 0.61 -2.09
C HIS A 69 -0.27 1.82 -2.70
N ALA A 70 1.04 1.98 -2.49
CA ALA A 70 1.82 2.99 -3.22
C ALA A 70 1.84 2.66 -4.71
N ARG A 71 2.05 1.39 -5.07
CA ARG A 71 2.04 0.95 -6.47
C ARG A 71 0.66 1.14 -7.09
N ALA A 72 -0.39 0.72 -6.41
CA ALA A 72 -1.76 0.86 -6.92
C ALA A 72 -2.14 2.34 -7.08
N SER A 73 -1.76 3.19 -6.12
CA SER A 73 -2.01 4.63 -6.22
C SER A 73 -1.32 5.23 -7.45
N ALA A 74 -0.07 4.84 -7.70
CA ALA A 74 0.68 5.29 -8.86
C ALA A 74 0.01 4.87 -10.16
N ARG A 75 -0.43 3.63 -10.24
CA ARG A 75 -1.11 3.09 -11.43
C ARG A 75 -2.44 3.79 -11.72
N LEU A 76 -3.07 4.33 -10.69
CA LEU A 76 -4.33 5.07 -10.82
C LEU A 76 -4.10 6.58 -10.99
N GLY A 77 -2.84 7.00 -11.16
CA GLY A 77 -2.51 8.38 -11.50
C GLY A 77 -2.26 9.31 -10.32
N ALA A 78 -2.00 8.77 -9.12
CA ALA A 78 -1.67 9.63 -7.99
C ALA A 78 -0.36 10.36 -8.24
N SER A 79 -0.34 11.65 -7.92
CA SER A 79 0.88 12.46 -8.02
C SER A 79 1.71 12.33 -6.76
N ARG A 80 3.00 12.68 -6.87
CA ARG A 80 3.90 12.69 -5.72
C ARG A 80 3.38 13.66 -4.64
N GLU A 81 2.81 14.79 -5.06
CA GLU A 81 2.23 15.77 -4.14
C GLU A 81 1.06 15.18 -3.38
N GLU A 82 0.21 14.40 -4.05
CA GLU A 82 -0.91 13.72 -3.37
C GLU A 82 -0.40 12.73 -2.33
N ILE A 83 0.66 11.98 -2.66
CA ILE A 83 1.27 11.05 -1.71
C ILE A 83 1.81 11.78 -0.48
N LEU A 84 2.49 12.92 -0.70
CA LEU A 84 3.02 13.72 0.42
C LEU A 84 1.91 14.24 1.32
N GLU A 85 0.78 14.65 0.76
CA GLU A 85 -0.35 15.11 1.56
C GLU A 85 -1.00 13.97 2.35
N VAL A 86 -1.11 12.78 1.76
CA VAL A 86 -1.57 11.58 2.46
C VAL A 86 -0.65 11.26 3.64
N ILE A 87 0.66 11.32 3.42
CA ILE A 87 1.65 11.11 4.48
C ILE A 87 1.46 12.13 5.60
N GLY A 88 1.21 13.39 5.24
CA GLY A 88 0.96 14.44 6.21
C GLY A 88 -0.22 14.13 7.14
N VAL A 89 -1.32 13.65 6.58
CA VAL A 89 -2.48 13.25 7.38
C VAL A 89 -2.13 12.07 8.28
N ALA A 90 -1.40 11.09 7.76
CA ALA A 90 -0.99 9.92 8.55
C ALA A 90 -0.08 10.32 9.71
N ILE A 91 0.82 11.28 9.50
CA ILE A 91 1.69 11.80 10.56
C ILE A 91 0.88 12.51 11.64
N TYR A 92 -0.09 13.34 11.22
CA TYR A 92 -0.97 14.02 12.15
C TYR A 92 -1.69 13.03 13.07
N MET A 93 -2.19 11.94 12.50
CA MET A 93 -2.98 10.95 13.24
C MET A 93 -2.10 9.96 14.01
N GLY A 94 -0.93 9.61 13.49
CA GLY A 94 -0.10 8.54 14.02
C GLY A 94 1.17 8.97 14.75
N GLY A 95 1.57 10.22 14.63
CA GLY A 95 2.75 10.76 15.32
C GLY A 95 4.08 10.33 14.72
N GLY A 96 5.13 10.31 15.55
CA GLY A 96 6.51 10.02 15.13
C GLY A 96 6.69 8.74 14.32
N PRO A 97 6.12 7.60 14.74
CA PRO A 97 6.22 6.37 13.94
C PRO A 97 5.70 6.54 12.52
N SER A 98 4.64 7.35 12.33
CA SER A 98 4.10 7.59 10.99
C SER A 98 5.00 8.49 10.14
N MET A 99 5.83 9.33 10.76
CA MET A 99 6.86 10.06 10.03
C MET A 99 7.85 9.08 9.40
N ILE A 100 8.29 8.08 10.16
CA ILE A 100 9.24 7.07 9.69
C ILE A 100 8.61 6.20 8.61
N TYR A 101 7.43 5.63 8.87
CA TYR A 101 6.74 4.78 7.88
C TYR A 101 6.26 5.59 6.69
N GLY A 102 5.91 6.86 6.89
CA GLY A 102 5.58 7.77 5.79
C GLY A 102 6.78 7.98 4.86
N SER A 103 7.99 8.09 5.42
CA SER A 103 9.19 8.21 4.60
C SER A 103 9.42 6.95 3.77
N GLU A 104 9.10 5.77 4.32
CA GLU A 104 9.18 4.52 3.57
C GLU A 104 8.11 4.46 2.48
N ALA A 105 6.91 4.96 2.76
CA ALA A 105 5.84 5.02 1.76
C ALA A 105 6.25 5.89 0.56
N LEU A 106 6.91 7.02 0.82
CA LEU A 106 7.42 7.88 -0.25
C LEU A 106 8.50 7.16 -1.05
N ALA A 107 9.41 6.47 -0.37
CA ALA A 107 10.45 5.68 -1.03
C ALA A 107 9.83 4.56 -1.89
N ALA A 108 8.79 3.90 -1.40
CA ALA A 108 8.08 2.87 -2.15
C ALA A 108 7.43 3.46 -3.41
N PHE A 109 6.76 4.59 -3.27
CA PHE A 109 6.14 5.27 -4.41
C PHE A 109 7.19 5.63 -5.46
N ASP A 110 8.29 6.27 -5.03
CA ASP A 110 9.36 6.67 -5.94
C ASP A 110 10.01 5.45 -6.62
N GLY A 111 10.28 4.40 -5.84
CA GLY A 111 10.94 3.20 -6.35
C GLY A 111 10.06 2.39 -7.31
N LEU A 112 8.78 2.34 -7.05
CA LEU A 112 7.85 1.54 -7.87
C LEU A 112 7.37 2.30 -9.10
N THR A 113 7.32 3.63 -9.06
CA THR A 113 6.98 4.43 -10.25
C THR A 113 8.14 4.54 -11.22
N ALA A 114 9.38 4.48 -10.74
CA ALA A 114 10.56 4.59 -11.60
C ALA A 114 10.72 3.41 -12.56
N SER A 115 10.11 2.25 -12.24
CA SER A 115 10.19 1.06 -13.08
C SER A 115 9.04 0.94 -14.07
N ASP A 116 8.09 1.85 -14.03
CA ASP A 116 7.00 1.92 -15.00
C ASP A 116 7.41 2.82 -16.21
#